data_109dcc6f455e5f33e9ffd09b0430397f
#
_entry.id   109dcc6f455e5f33e9ffd09b0430397f
#
_cell.length_a   1.000
_cell.length_b   1.000
_cell.length_c   1.000
_cell.angle_alpha   90.00
_cell.angle_beta   90.00
_cell.angle_gamma   90.00
#
_symmetry.space_group_name_H-M   'P 1'
#
loop_
_entity.id
_entity.type
_entity.pdbx_description
1 polymer ?
#
loop_
_entity_poly.entity_id
_entity_poly.type
_entity_poly.pdbx_seq_one_letter_code
_entity_poly.pdbx_strand_id
1 'polypeptide(L)'
;ITGTTKLIDMGISAGTTFSVKVGTGTTATTKTVTVDKAMTLTNLAAEFSKSGIKASYDSTQGRFFLNSTDTGMDKNFEITSSSGTALDTLGVGTGAVTVAAKNAVVEYNGAQFEQQTNAFSLNGLNFTAQDVTGTAVSDGLGGLTVGADNKPIKVTVATDTDAVYNAVKKFAKDYNTLIDEMNTLY
;
A
#
# COMPACT_ATOMS: atom_id res chain seq x y z
N ILE A 1 28.16 12.25 -3.57
CA ILE A 1 27.65 11.54 -2.39
C ILE A 1 27.15 10.18 -2.87
N THR A 2 27.61 9.11 -2.21
CA THR A 2 27.26 7.73 -2.55
C THR A 2 26.59 7.06 -1.35
N GLY A 3 25.99 5.90 -1.53
CA GLY A 3 25.38 5.13 -0.44
C GLY A 3 26.36 4.77 0.70
N THR A 4 27.66 4.74 0.43
CA THR A 4 28.72 4.49 1.41
C THR A 4 29.21 5.75 2.13
N THR A 5 28.74 6.95 1.74
CA THR A 5 29.06 8.19 2.46
C THR A 5 28.52 8.11 3.88
N LYS A 6 29.37 8.43 4.87
CA LYS A 6 28.98 8.42 6.29
C LYS A 6 28.17 9.66 6.61
N LEU A 7 27.19 9.49 7.51
CA LEU A 7 26.35 10.59 7.99
C LEU A 7 27.15 11.69 8.68
N ILE A 8 28.20 11.32 9.41
CA ILE A 8 29.07 12.29 10.09
C ILE A 8 29.82 13.18 9.11
N ASP A 9 30.18 12.67 7.91
CA ASP A 9 30.85 13.43 6.85
C ASP A 9 29.90 14.44 6.20
N MET A 10 28.59 14.29 6.40
CA MET A 10 27.54 15.19 5.96
C MET A 10 27.10 16.19 7.07
N GLY A 11 27.78 16.19 8.21
CA GLY A 11 27.46 17.07 9.33
C GLY A 11 26.38 16.54 10.29
N ILE A 12 25.94 15.28 10.12
CA ILE A 12 25.00 14.64 11.04
C ILE A 12 25.80 13.90 12.13
N SER A 13 25.79 14.44 13.34
CA SER A 13 26.59 13.95 14.45
C SER A 13 26.17 12.55 14.91
N ALA A 14 27.14 11.75 15.37
CA ALA A 14 26.83 10.52 16.11
C ALA A 14 26.00 10.84 17.35
N GLY A 15 25.04 9.98 17.65
CA GLY A 15 24.06 10.21 18.72
C GLY A 15 22.79 10.93 18.26
N THR A 16 22.77 11.51 17.03
CA THR A 16 21.53 12.01 16.44
C THR A 16 20.52 10.85 16.33
N THR A 17 19.28 11.10 16.69
CA THR A 17 18.20 10.11 16.56
C THR A 17 17.22 10.50 15.48
N PHE A 18 16.76 9.51 14.74
CA PHE A 18 15.63 9.60 13.82
C PHE A 18 14.50 8.75 14.37
N SER A 19 13.32 9.32 14.53
CA SER A 19 12.13 8.59 14.96
C SER A 19 11.19 8.41 13.75
N VAL A 20 10.95 7.16 13.38
CA VAL A 20 10.02 6.77 12.32
C VAL A 20 8.71 6.35 12.98
N LYS A 21 7.69 7.16 12.79
CA LYS A 21 6.33 6.88 13.26
C LYS A 21 5.52 6.38 12.08
N VAL A 22 4.93 5.20 12.20
CA VAL A 22 4.05 4.60 11.18
C VAL A 22 2.66 4.44 11.76
N GLY A 23 1.66 4.87 11.02
CA GLY A 23 0.26 4.81 11.42
C GLY A 23 -0.27 6.11 12.01
N THR A 24 -1.53 6.10 12.34
CA THR A 24 -2.28 7.22 12.89
C THR A 24 -2.93 6.88 14.22
N GLY A 25 -3.23 7.89 15.02
CA GLY A 25 -3.94 7.72 16.29
C GLY A 25 -3.20 6.80 17.30
N THR A 26 -3.98 5.99 18.01
CA THR A 26 -3.50 5.11 19.09
C THR A 26 -2.81 3.84 18.60
N THR A 27 -2.96 3.49 17.32
CA THR A 27 -2.34 2.31 16.69
C THR A 27 -0.97 2.63 16.08
N ALA A 28 -0.56 3.89 16.09
CA ALA A 28 0.73 4.30 15.55
C ALA A 28 1.88 3.64 16.32
N THR A 29 2.87 3.15 15.59
CA THR A 29 4.11 2.61 16.14
C THR A 29 5.26 3.58 15.86
N THR A 30 6.15 3.76 16.82
CA THR A 30 7.33 4.60 16.65
C THR A 30 8.58 3.78 16.91
N LYS A 31 9.53 3.83 16.00
CA LYS A 31 10.87 3.26 16.18
C LYS A 31 11.92 4.34 16.02
N THR A 32 12.94 4.26 16.86
CA THR A 32 14.05 5.23 16.87
C THR A 32 15.32 4.56 16.34
N VAL A 33 15.97 5.24 15.42
CA VAL A 33 17.28 4.89 14.87
C VAL A 33 18.29 5.88 15.38
N THR A 34 19.36 5.41 16.00
CA THR A 34 20.46 6.26 16.50
C THR A 34 21.66 6.20 15.57
N VAL A 35 22.14 7.34 15.16
CA VAL A 35 23.33 7.46 14.29
C VAL A 35 24.58 7.07 15.05
N ASP A 36 25.33 6.12 14.54
CA ASP A 36 26.68 5.80 14.98
C ASP A 36 27.74 6.43 14.06
N LYS A 37 29.01 6.37 14.49
CA LYS A 37 30.13 6.97 13.75
C LYS A 37 30.43 6.29 12.39
N ALA A 38 29.97 5.07 12.20
CA ALA A 38 30.22 4.30 10.99
C ALA A 38 29.00 4.27 10.06
N MET A 39 27.85 4.78 10.51
CA MET A 39 26.59 4.72 9.78
C MET A 39 26.67 5.46 8.45
N THR A 40 26.36 4.76 7.38
CA THR A 40 26.30 5.28 6.00
C THR A 40 24.86 5.56 5.58
N LEU A 41 24.69 6.23 4.44
CA LEU A 41 23.36 6.48 3.87
C LEU A 41 22.61 5.17 3.55
N THR A 42 23.29 4.14 3.06
CA THR A 42 22.69 2.81 2.84
C THR A 42 22.32 2.14 4.16
N ASN A 43 23.15 2.25 5.19
CA ASN A 43 22.82 1.72 6.51
C ASN A 43 21.58 2.40 7.10
N LEU A 44 21.49 3.73 6.98
CA LEU A 44 20.32 4.47 7.45
C LEU A 44 19.05 4.05 6.72
N ALA A 45 19.11 3.87 5.39
CA ALA A 45 17.98 3.35 4.62
C ALA A 45 17.54 1.95 5.12
N ALA A 46 18.49 1.07 5.41
CA ALA A 46 18.19 -0.24 5.96
C ALA A 46 17.53 -0.16 7.35
N GLU A 47 17.99 0.73 8.23
CA GLU A 47 17.38 0.94 9.55
C GLU A 47 15.95 1.53 9.43
N PHE A 48 15.74 2.47 8.52
CA PHE A 48 14.39 2.97 8.21
C PHE A 48 13.47 1.84 7.71
N SER A 49 13.99 0.94 6.88
CA SER A 49 13.22 -0.22 6.38
C SER A 49 12.83 -1.17 7.52
N LYS A 50 13.70 -1.39 8.49
CA LYS A 50 13.37 -2.16 9.72
C LYS A 50 12.35 -1.44 10.60
N SER A 51 12.16 -0.15 10.39
CA SER A 51 11.20 0.66 11.16
C SER A 51 9.77 0.61 10.61
N GLY A 52 9.50 -0.20 9.57
CA GLY A 52 8.15 -0.44 9.05
C GLY A 52 7.80 0.38 7.82
N ILE A 53 8.79 1.00 7.17
CA ILE A 53 8.64 1.66 5.86
C ILE A 53 9.55 0.99 4.83
N LYS A 54 9.34 1.28 3.55
CA LYS A 54 10.29 0.92 2.49
C LYS A 54 11.21 2.12 2.25
N ALA A 55 12.49 1.94 2.49
CA ALA A 55 13.48 3.00 2.32
C ALA A 55 14.65 2.53 1.48
N SER A 56 15.09 3.36 0.56
CA SER A 56 16.28 3.15 -0.25
C SER A 56 16.99 4.47 -0.51
N TYR A 57 18.30 4.42 -0.67
CA TYR A 57 19.10 5.56 -1.13
C TYR A 57 19.60 5.29 -2.53
N ASP A 58 19.27 6.19 -3.45
CA ASP A 58 19.77 6.15 -4.84
C ASP A 58 20.99 7.04 -4.97
N SER A 59 22.14 6.42 -5.19
CA SER A 59 23.41 7.13 -5.37
C SER A 59 23.49 7.92 -6.68
N THR A 60 22.72 7.51 -7.70
CA THR A 60 22.70 8.19 -9.00
C THR A 60 21.93 9.51 -8.91
N GLN A 61 20.81 9.47 -8.19
CA GLN A 61 19.97 10.65 -7.98
C GLN A 61 20.34 11.43 -6.71
N GLY A 62 21.20 10.88 -5.85
CA GLY A 62 21.63 11.49 -4.61
C GLY A 62 20.49 11.71 -3.59
N ARG A 63 19.48 10.83 -3.55
CA ARG A 63 18.28 11.02 -2.73
C ARG A 63 17.75 9.74 -2.10
N PHE A 64 17.00 9.91 -1.03
CA PHE A 64 16.18 8.85 -0.45
C PHE A 64 14.85 8.71 -1.17
N PHE A 65 14.42 7.47 -1.35
CA PHE A 65 13.05 7.10 -1.67
C PHE A 65 12.45 6.38 -0.47
N LEU A 66 11.37 6.94 0.04
CA LEU A 66 10.69 6.46 1.23
C LEU A 66 9.23 6.18 0.88
N ASN A 67 8.76 4.99 1.13
CA ASN A 67 7.38 4.59 0.85
C ASN A 67 6.79 3.82 2.03
N SER A 68 5.49 3.89 2.19
CA SER A 68 4.78 2.97 3.09
C SER A 68 4.91 1.53 2.59
N THR A 69 4.78 0.57 3.50
CA THR A 69 4.82 -0.85 3.15
C THR A 69 3.54 -1.32 2.48
N ASP A 70 2.44 -0.57 2.66
CA ASP A 70 1.10 -0.94 2.25
C ASP A 70 0.26 0.31 1.95
N THR A 71 -0.97 0.15 1.52
CA THR A 71 -1.93 1.22 1.22
C THR A 71 -2.76 1.62 2.43
N GLY A 72 -3.47 2.74 2.34
CA GLY A 72 -4.39 3.23 3.34
C GLY A 72 -3.80 4.23 4.33
N MET A 73 -4.67 5.02 4.94
CA MET A 73 -4.28 6.10 5.86
C MET A 73 -3.47 5.62 7.06
N ASP A 74 -3.73 4.41 7.56
CA ASP A 74 -3.00 3.83 8.69
C ASP A 74 -1.57 3.41 8.33
N LYS A 75 -1.17 3.56 7.07
CA LYS A 75 0.19 3.33 6.60
C LYS A 75 0.96 4.61 6.31
N ASN A 76 0.36 5.76 6.59
CA ASN A 76 1.11 7.02 6.61
C ASN A 76 2.27 6.92 7.60
N PHE A 77 3.36 7.56 7.27
CA PHE A 77 4.52 7.62 8.15
C PHE A 77 5.06 9.05 8.23
N GLU A 78 5.73 9.32 9.33
CA GLU A 78 6.42 10.57 9.62
C GLU A 78 7.81 10.26 10.15
N ILE A 79 8.80 11.01 9.71
CA ILE A 79 10.18 10.92 10.22
C ILE A 79 10.51 12.24 10.89
N THR A 80 10.95 12.15 12.15
CA THR A 80 11.44 13.29 12.91
C THR A 80 12.90 13.06 13.32
N SER A 81 13.61 14.11 13.65
CA SER A 81 15.00 14.01 14.09
C SER A 81 15.24 14.86 15.35
N SER A 82 16.15 14.39 16.21
CA SER A 82 16.65 15.19 17.34
C SER A 82 17.55 16.36 16.91
N SER A 83 18.03 16.36 15.65
CA SER A 83 18.75 17.47 15.03
C SER A 83 17.85 18.22 14.08
N GLY A 84 17.70 19.53 14.26
CA GLY A 84 16.80 20.37 13.44
C GLY A 84 17.18 20.46 11.96
N THR A 85 18.40 20.09 11.58
CA THR A 85 18.90 20.19 10.19
C THR A 85 19.12 18.84 9.52
N ALA A 86 19.10 17.73 10.28
CA ALA A 86 19.47 16.41 9.75
C ALA A 86 18.54 15.91 8.64
N LEU A 87 17.23 16.14 8.74
CA LEU A 87 16.28 15.76 7.72
C LEU A 87 16.47 16.56 6.42
N ASP A 88 16.73 17.85 6.53
CA ASP A 88 17.00 18.72 5.37
C ASP A 88 18.32 18.32 4.70
N THR A 89 19.36 18.00 5.49
CA THR A 89 20.64 17.48 4.99
C THR A 89 20.48 16.19 4.19
N LEU A 90 19.55 15.32 4.61
CA LEU A 90 19.21 14.07 3.90
C LEU A 90 18.26 14.28 2.72
N GLY A 91 17.72 15.49 2.53
CA GLY A 91 16.73 15.78 1.49
C GLY A 91 15.35 15.18 1.76
N VAL A 92 15.05 14.82 3.00
CA VAL A 92 13.76 14.26 3.43
C VAL A 92 13.01 15.16 4.43
N GLY A 93 13.49 16.39 4.60
CA GLY A 93 12.90 17.44 5.43
C GLY A 93 11.86 18.29 4.73
N THR A 94 11.87 19.60 5.04
CA THR A 94 10.83 20.56 4.59
C THR A 94 10.72 20.71 3.07
N GLY A 95 11.77 20.43 2.33
CA GLY A 95 11.80 20.48 0.83
C GLY A 95 11.42 19.15 0.16
N ALA A 96 11.08 18.10 0.92
CA ALA A 96 10.75 16.81 0.34
C ALA A 96 9.36 16.82 -0.29
N VAL A 97 9.23 16.17 -1.47
CA VAL A 97 7.92 15.92 -2.07
C VAL A 97 7.26 14.75 -1.34
N THR A 98 6.12 15.00 -0.74
CA THR A 98 5.38 14.00 0.03
C THR A 98 3.98 13.80 -0.58
N VAL A 99 3.57 12.53 -0.63
CA VAL A 99 2.20 12.13 -0.99
C VAL A 99 1.62 11.35 0.18
N ALA A 100 0.62 11.91 0.83
CA ALA A 100 -0.06 11.23 1.93
C ALA A 100 -0.86 10.03 1.40
N ALA A 101 -0.79 8.91 2.10
CA ALA A 101 -1.63 7.76 1.82
C ALA A 101 -3.09 8.09 2.13
N LYS A 102 -4.00 7.59 1.31
CA LYS A 102 -5.44 7.76 1.43
C LYS A 102 -6.12 6.40 1.42
N ASN A 103 -7.27 6.32 2.04
CA ASN A 103 -8.14 5.16 1.90
C ASN A 103 -8.83 5.17 0.53
N ALA A 104 -9.16 3.99 0.05
CA ALA A 104 -10.01 3.86 -1.13
C ALA A 104 -11.47 4.08 -0.74
N VAL A 105 -12.19 4.87 -1.53
CA VAL A 105 -13.62 5.15 -1.33
C VAL A 105 -14.37 4.71 -2.59
N VAL A 106 -15.41 3.92 -2.40
CA VAL A 106 -16.31 3.47 -3.45
C VAL A 106 -17.74 3.81 -3.07
N GLU A 107 -18.49 4.38 -4.00
CA GLU A 107 -19.94 4.49 -3.89
C GLU A 107 -20.61 3.33 -4.63
N TYR A 108 -21.43 2.56 -3.92
CA TYR A 108 -22.20 1.47 -4.46
C TYR A 108 -23.67 1.62 -4.10
N ASN A 109 -24.53 1.76 -5.12
CA ASN A 109 -25.97 2.00 -4.95
C ASN A 109 -26.31 3.19 -4.05
N GLY A 110 -25.55 4.29 -4.11
CA GLY A 110 -25.75 5.48 -3.31
C GLY A 110 -25.22 5.42 -1.88
N ALA A 111 -24.58 4.31 -1.49
CA ALA A 111 -23.89 4.17 -0.22
C ALA A 111 -22.38 4.20 -0.41
N GLN A 112 -21.66 4.88 0.46
CA GLN A 112 -20.21 4.96 0.44
C GLN A 112 -19.57 3.88 1.31
N PHE A 113 -18.51 3.30 0.80
CA PHE A 113 -17.69 2.31 1.49
C PHE A 113 -16.24 2.74 1.42
N GLU A 114 -15.60 2.82 2.56
CA GLU A 114 -14.21 3.22 2.71
C GLU A 114 -13.38 2.01 3.17
N GLN A 115 -12.23 1.80 2.53
CA GLN A 115 -11.31 0.71 2.86
C GLN A 115 -9.86 1.19 2.77
N GLN A 116 -8.98 0.63 3.57
CA GLN A 116 -7.55 0.92 3.50
C GLN A 116 -6.88 0.28 2.28
N THR A 117 -7.49 -0.73 1.69
CA THR A 117 -7.03 -1.39 0.46
C THR A 117 -7.99 -1.07 -0.68
N ASN A 118 -7.54 -1.30 -1.92
CA ASN A 118 -8.39 -1.14 -3.10
C ASN A 118 -9.34 -2.34 -3.33
N ALA A 119 -9.28 -3.37 -2.50
CA ALA A 119 -10.13 -4.55 -2.59
C ALA A 119 -11.41 -4.37 -1.79
N PHE A 120 -12.55 -4.57 -2.44
CA PHE A 120 -13.88 -4.44 -1.84
C PHE A 120 -14.65 -5.75 -1.97
N SER A 121 -15.42 -6.07 -0.93
CA SER A 121 -16.39 -7.16 -0.93
C SER A 121 -17.74 -6.61 -0.49
N LEU A 122 -18.63 -6.33 -1.44
CA LEU A 122 -19.90 -5.68 -1.21
C LEU A 122 -21.03 -6.53 -1.76
N ASN A 123 -21.94 -6.98 -0.91
CA ASN A 123 -23.13 -7.75 -1.27
C ASN A 123 -22.81 -8.96 -2.19
N GLY A 124 -21.75 -9.70 -1.89
CA GLY A 124 -21.31 -10.86 -2.67
C GLY A 124 -20.50 -10.53 -3.93
N LEU A 125 -20.34 -9.25 -4.26
CA LEU A 125 -19.48 -8.78 -5.34
C LEU A 125 -18.08 -8.48 -4.79
N ASN A 126 -17.06 -9.17 -5.30
CA ASN A 126 -15.66 -8.93 -4.98
C ASN A 126 -14.98 -8.24 -6.16
N PHE A 127 -14.37 -7.09 -5.92
CA PHE A 127 -13.65 -6.35 -6.95
C PHE A 127 -12.48 -5.56 -6.38
N THR A 128 -11.56 -5.15 -7.24
CA THR A 128 -10.44 -4.28 -6.90
C THR A 128 -10.55 -2.99 -7.70
N ALA A 129 -10.60 -1.85 -7.02
CA ALA A 129 -10.55 -0.54 -7.65
C ALA A 129 -9.13 -0.29 -8.21
N GLN A 130 -9.02 -0.08 -9.51
CA GLN A 130 -7.75 0.15 -10.21
C GLN A 130 -7.53 1.61 -10.57
N ASP A 131 -8.63 2.35 -10.74
CA ASP A 131 -8.59 3.75 -11.13
C ASP A 131 -9.76 4.50 -10.49
N VAL A 132 -9.74 5.83 -10.56
CA VAL A 132 -10.81 6.70 -10.09
C VAL A 132 -11.79 7.00 -11.21
N THR A 133 -13.08 6.88 -10.93
CA THR A 133 -14.17 7.18 -11.89
C THR A 133 -14.60 8.64 -11.85
N GLY A 134 -14.20 9.39 -10.83
CA GLY A 134 -14.50 10.79 -10.65
C GLY A 134 -13.83 11.36 -9.40
N THR A 135 -13.95 12.64 -9.20
CA THR A 135 -13.38 13.34 -8.05
C THR A 135 -14.28 13.12 -6.81
N ALA A 136 -13.68 12.75 -5.68
CA ALA A 136 -14.38 12.75 -4.40
C ALA A 136 -14.49 14.19 -3.88
N VAL A 137 -15.70 14.62 -3.54
CA VAL A 137 -15.99 15.95 -3.01
C VAL A 137 -16.54 15.82 -1.58
N SER A 138 -16.07 16.67 -0.67
CA SER A 138 -16.62 16.69 0.70
C SER A 138 -18.09 17.10 0.67
N ASP A 139 -18.93 16.36 1.42
CA ASP A 139 -20.34 16.69 1.61
C ASP A 139 -20.58 17.81 2.66
N GLY A 140 -19.48 18.29 3.27
CA GLY A 140 -19.56 19.30 4.35
C GLY A 140 -19.99 18.75 5.71
N LEU A 141 -20.31 17.47 5.80
CA LEU A 141 -20.74 16.76 7.02
C LEU A 141 -19.72 15.73 7.51
N GLY A 142 -18.54 15.72 6.89
CA GLY A 142 -17.46 14.78 7.21
C GLY A 142 -17.43 13.53 6.33
N GLY A 143 -18.38 13.42 5.38
CA GLY A 143 -18.39 12.40 4.34
C GLY A 143 -17.83 12.90 2.99
N LEU A 144 -17.77 11.99 2.03
CA LEU A 144 -17.39 12.28 0.65
C LEU A 144 -18.56 11.96 -0.27
N THR A 145 -18.77 12.77 -1.30
CA THR A 145 -19.69 12.48 -2.41
C THR A 145 -18.93 12.41 -3.71
N VAL A 146 -19.52 11.80 -4.73
CA VAL A 146 -18.95 11.81 -6.07
C VAL A 146 -19.15 13.16 -6.74
N GLY A 147 -18.10 13.67 -7.35
CA GLY A 147 -18.14 14.94 -8.11
C GLY A 147 -18.97 14.83 -9.39
N ALA A 148 -19.24 15.98 -10.01
CA ALA A 148 -19.98 16.07 -11.28
C ALA A 148 -19.26 15.41 -12.47
N ASP A 149 -17.97 15.13 -12.34
CA ASP A 149 -17.12 14.45 -13.34
C ASP A 149 -17.20 12.92 -13.23
N ASN A 150 -18.03 12.39 -12.32
CA ASN A 150 -18.15 10.95 -12.09
C ASN A 150 -18.66 10.21 -13.32
N LYS A 151 -17.96 9.13 -13.67
CA LYS A 151 -18.33 8.17 -14.73
C LYS A 151 -18.63 6.83 -14.09
N PRO A 152 -19.88 6.58 -13.69
CA PRO A 152 -20.22 5.36 -12.97
C PRO A 152 -19.97 4.13 -13.84
N ILE A 153 -19.42 3.08 -13.23
CA ILE A 153 -19.22 1.78 -13.86
C ILE A 153 -20.46 0.93 -13.61
N LYS A 154 -21.10 0.46 -14.66
CA LYS A 154 -22.21 -0.50 -14.56
C LYS A 154 -21.64 -1.91 -14.46
N VAL A 155 -21.92 -2.59 -13.35
CA VAL A 155 -21.58 -3.99 -13.15
C VAL A 155 -22.85 -4.83 -13.38
N THR A 156 -22.76 -5.84 -14.23
CA THR A 156 -23.84 -6.80 -14.46
C THR A 156 -23.40 -8.18 -13.97
N VAL A 157 -24.22 -8.79 -13.14
CA VAL A 157 -24.01 -10.17 -12.68
C VAL A 157 -24.90 -11.10 -13.50
N ALA A 158 -24.29 -12.11 -14.10
CA ALA A 158 -25.01 -13.15 -14.82
C ALA A 158 -24.64 -14.52 -14.24
N THR A 159 -25.57 -15.45 -14.36
CA THR A 159 -25.30 -16.85 -13.98
C THR A 159 -24.31 -17.45 -14.98
N ASP A 160 -23.25 -18.07 -14.50
CA ASP A 160 -22.30 -18.82 -15.34
C ASP A 160 -22.91 -20.18 -15.72
N THR A 161 -23.66 -20.17 -16.81
CA THR A 161 -24.29 -21.38 -17.37
C THR A 161 -23.25 -22.33 -17.93
N ASP A 162 -22.12 -21.84 -18.41
CA ASP A 162 -21.05 -22.67 -18.98
C ASP A 162 -20.33 -23.47 -17.90
N ALA A 163 -20.12 -22.91 -16.73
CA ALA A 163 -19.56 -23.64 -15.58
C ALA A 163 -20.48 -24.80 -15.17
N VAL A 164 -21.80 -24.56 -15.09
CA VAL A 164 -22.78 -25.60 -14.77
C VAL A 164 -22.80 -26.68 -15.86
N TYR A 165 -22.86 -26.30 -17.14
CA TYR A 165 -22.82 -27.23 -18.27
C TYR A 165 -21.55 -28.10 -18.23
N ASN A 166 -20.39 -27.49 -18.04
CA ASN A 166 -19.11 -28.20 -18.00
C ASN A 166 -19.00 -29.14 -16.79
N ALA A 167 -19.56 -28.77 -15.64
CA ALA A 167 -19.61 -29.64 -14.47
C ALA A 167 -20.46 -30.90 -14.74
N VAL A 168 -21.64 -30.73 -15.35
CA VAL A 168 -22.52 -31.86 -15.74
C VAL A 168 -21.85 -32.75 -16.80
N LYS A 169 -21.25 -32.14 -17.79
CA LYS A 169 -20.51 -32.86 -18.86
C LYS A 169 -19.33 -33.66 -18.29
N LYS A 170 -18.60 -33.06 -17.36
CA LYS A 170 -17.49 -33.75 -16.68
C LYS A 170 -18.01 -34.94 -15.89
N PHE A 171 -19.07 -34.76 -15.12
CA PHE A 171 -19.69 -35.85 -14.35
C PHE A 171 -20.11 -37.02 -15.26
N ALA A 172 -20.79 -36.75 -16.37
CA ALA A 172 -21.21 -37.76 -17.33
C ALA A 172 -20.01 -38.51 -17.93
N LYS A 173 -18.93 -37.79 -18.25
CA LYS A 173 -17.68 -38.40 -18.74
C LYS A 173 -17.04 -39.30 -17.70
N ASP A 174 -16.89 -38.82 -16.47
CA ASP A 174 -16.26 -39.58 -15.38
C ASP A 174 -17.10 -40.83 -15.07
N TYR A 175 -18.43 -40.73 -15.10
CA TYR A 175 -19.31 -41.87 -14.94
C TYR A 175 -19.10 -42.92 -16.03
N ASN A 176 -19.04 -42.52 -17.32
CA ASN A 176 -18.79 -43.45 -18.43
C ASN A 176 -17.42 -44.12 -18.31
N THR A 177 -16.41 -43.35 -17.92
CA THR A 177 -15.05 -43.90 -17.67
C THR A 177 -15.10 -44.98 -16.59
N LEU A 178 -15.80 -44.75 -15.48
CA LEU A 178 -15.98 -45.74 -14.43
C LEU A 178 -16.65 -47.02 -14.93
N ILE A 179 -17.71 -46.90 -15.73
CA ILE A 179 -18.41 -48.05 -16.34
C ILE A 179 -17.46 -48.86 -17.27
N ASP A 180 -16.69 -48.16 -18.09
CA ASP A 180 -15.71 -48.79 -18.98
C ASP A 180 -14.60 -49.52 -18.21
N GLU A 181 -14.11 -48.92 -17.11
CA GLU A 181 -13.15 -49.57 -16.23
C GLU A 181 -13.71 -50.81 -15.53
N MET A 182 -14.98 -50.73 -15.09
CA MET A 182 -15.65 -51.90 -14.47
C MET A 182 -15.83 -53.03 -15.53
N ASN A 183 -16.21 -52.71 -16.76
CA ASN A 183 -16.38 -53.70 -17.84
C ASN A 183 -15.05 -54.36 -18.24
N THR A 184 -13.92 -53.70 -18.01
CA THR A 184 -12.58 -54.28 -18.30
C THR A 184 -12.06 -55.18 -17.18
N LEU A 185 -12.59 -55.06 -15.97
CA LEU A 185 -12.23 -55.86 -14.82
C LEU A 185 -12.99 -57.16 -14.67
N TYR A 186 -14.09 -57.31 -15.42
CA TYR A 186 -14.99 -58.48 -15.44
C TYR A 186 -15.10 -59.05 -16.85
#